data_2ae76afda59db0d7c58e146baadc7c1f
#
_entry.id   2ae76afda59db0d7c58e146baadc7c1f
#
_cell.length_a   1.000
_cell.length_b   1.000
_cell.length_c   1.000
_cell.angle_alpha   90.00
_cell.angle_beta   90.00
_cell.angle_gamma   90.00
#
_symmetry.space_group_name_H-M   'P 1'
#
loop_
_entity.id
_entity.type
_entity.pdbx_description
1 polymer ?
#
loop_
_entity_poly.entity_id
_entity_poly.type
_entity_poly.pdbx_seq_one_letter_code
_entity_poly.pdbx_strand_id
1 'polypeptide(L)'
;MDSESKKQMLSLINDDKVFIPIAEEAFNTVDTDRSGFIDKDEFKKCVFQVAKGFGLENPEESHVEEIYSKLDSDGNGSIDLDEFKKYVKEIILKLLEEM
;
A
#
# COMPACT_ATOMS: atom_id res chain seq x y z
N MET A 1 -12.66 -10.04 -11.35
CA MET A 1 -12.64 -10.82 -10.09
C MET A 1 -14.07 -11.04 -9.63
N ASP A 2 -14.43 -12.25 -9.26
CA ASP A 2 -15.78 -12.53 -8.78
C ASP A 2 -15.97 -12.06 -7.33
N SER A 3 -17.22 -12.05 -6.84
CA SER A 3 -17.51 -11.52 -5.51
C SER A 3 -16.88 -12.35 -4.38
N GLU A 4 -16.71 -13.64 -4.59
CA GLU A 4 -16.10 -14.51 -3.60
C GLU A 4 -14.61 -14.24 -3.45
N SER A 5 -13.90 -14.11 -4.57
CA SER A 5 -12.48 -13.75 -4.57
C SER A 5 -12.25 -12.39 -3.94
N LYS A 6 -13.15 -11.44 -4.23
CA LYS A 6 -13.10 -10.10 -3.65
C LYS A 6 -13.24 -10.15 -2.13
N LYS A 7 -14.20 -10.95 -1.62
CA LYS A 7 -14.39 -11.13 -0.18
C LYS A 7 -13.18 -11.75 0.49
N GLN A 8 -12.56 -12.75 -0.15
CA GLN A 8 -11.35 -13.38 0.38
C GLN A 8 -10.22 -12.36 0.46
N MET A 9 -10.05 -11.55 -0.56
CA MET A 9 -9.02 -10.51 -0.57
C MET A 9 -9.25 -9.48 0.52
N LEU A 10 -10.50 -9.03 0.70
CA LEU A 10 -10.85 -8.10 1.78
C LEU A 10 -10.53 -8.69 3.15
N SER A 11 -10.82 -9.97 3.33
CA SER A 11 -10.51 -10.67 4.58
C SER A 11 -9.02 -10.69 4.86
N LEU A 12 -8.19 -10.94 3.84
CA LEU A 12 -6.74 -10.94 3.97
C LEU A 12 -6.19 -9.57 4.30
N ILE A 13 -6.70 -8.54 3.64
CA ILE A 13 -6.25 -7.15 3.86
C ILE A 13 -6.60 -6.68 5.27
N ASN A 14 -7.75 -7.11 5.78
CA ASN A 14 -8.19 -6.75 7.13
C ASN A 14 -7.59 -7.65 8.21
N ASP A 15 -6.87 -8.70 7.83
CA ASP A 15 -6.17 -9.57 8.75
C ASP A 15 -4.74 -9.07 8.93
N ASP A 16 -4.47 -8.43 10.06
CA ASP A 16 -3.17 -7.87 10.36
C ASP A 16 -2.06 -8.91 10.30
N LYS A 17 -2.34 -10.15 10.62
CA LYS A 17 -1.35 -11.23 10.58
C LYS A 17 -0.85 -11.52 9.17
N VAL A 18 -1.67 -11.22 8.17
CA VAL A 18 -1.31 -11.38 6.76
C VAL A 18 -0.80 -10.06 6.19
N PHE A 19 -1.51 -8.97 6.45
CA PHE A 19 -1.24 -7.66 5.84
C PHE A 19 0.07 -7.04 6.36
N ILE A 20 0.27 -7.05 7.68
CA ILE A 20 1.43 -6.38 8.28
C ILE A 20 2.77 -6.95 7.76
N PRO A 21 2.98 -8.28 7.73
CA PRO A 21 4.25 -8.82 7.21
C PRO A 21 4.50 -8.44 5.76
N ILE A 22 3.46 -8.43 4.93
CA ILE A 22 3.60 -8.07 3.51
C ILE A 22 3.97 -6.60 3.37
N ALA A 23 3.30 -5.73 4.13
CA ALA A 23 3.60 -4.29 4.12
C ALA A 23 5.01 -4.00 4.63
N GLU A 24 5.41 -4.65 5.71
CA GLU A 24 6.76 -4.47 6.27
C GLU A 24 7.84 -4.93 5.31
N GLU A 25 7.63 -6.06 4.65
CA GLU A 25 8.59 -6.58 3.68
C GLU A 25 8.75 -5.60 2.50
N ALA A 26 7.64 -5.09 1.98
CA ALA A 26 7.69 -4.11 0.90
C ALA A 26 8.40 -2.84 1.32
N PHE A 27 8.09 -2.34 2.51
CA PHE A 27 8.74 -1.15 3.06
C PHE A 27 10.25 -1.35 3.19
N ASN A 28 10.67 -2.46 3.78
CA ASN A 28 12.08 -2.75 3.99
C ASN A 28 12.83 -2.96 2.67
N THR A 29 12.18 -3.52 1.67
CA THR A 29 12.77 -3.72 0.35
C THR A 29 13.10 -2.39 -0.32
N VAL A 30 12.24 -1.39 -0.14
CA VAL A 30 12.41 -0.08 -0.76
C VAL A 30 13.28 0.85 0.09
N ASP A 31 13.17 0.75 1.43
CA ASP A 31 13.99 1.55 2.36
C ASP A 31 15.39 0.95 2.48
N THR A 32 16.16 1.08 1.40
CA THR A 32 17.50 0.45 1.32
C THR A 32 18.51 1.05 2.26
N ASP A 33 18.34 2.30 2.65
CA ASP A 33 19.24 2.98 3.59
C ASP A 33 18.83 2.82 5.05
N ARG A 34 17.69 2.14 5.28
CA ARG A 34 17.15 1.88 6.63
C ARG A 34 16.97 3.14 7.46
N SER A 35 16.54 4.21 6.80
CA SER A 35 16.25 5.47 7.48
C SER A 35 14.98 5.40 8.33
N GLY A 36 14.12 4.42 8.05
CA GLY A 36 12.80 4.33 8.67
C GLY A 36 11.73 5.14 7.98
N PHE A 37 12.08 5.81 6.88
CA PHE A 37 11.19 6.66 6.09
C PHE A 37 11.38 6.39 4.61
N ILE A 38 10.31 6.55 3.85
CA ILE A 38 10.35 6.47 2.39
C ILE A 38 9.78 7.76 1.79
N ASP A 39 10.25 8.12 0.61
CA ASP A 39 9.73 9.27 -0.12
C ASP A 39 8.57 8.86 -1.04
N LYS A 40 8.04 9.82 -1.81
CA LYS A 40 6.91 9.60 -2.70
C LYS A 40 7.20 8.53 -3.76
N ASP A 41 8.38 8.57 -4.39
CA ASP A 41 8.73 7.60 -5.42
C ASP A 41 8.91 6.20 -4.83
N GLU A 42 9.53 6.12 -3.66
CA GLU A 42 9.67 4.87 -2.93
C GLU A 42 8.30 4.33 -2.49
N PHE A 43 7.40 5.22 -2.09
CA PHE A 43 6.04 4.85 -1.71
C PHE A 43 5.31 4.16 -2.88
N LYS A 44 5.42 4.70 -4.09
CA LYS A 44 4.82 4.09 -5.27
C LYS A 44 5.35 2.67 -5.50
N LYS A 45 6.66 2.49 -5.37
CA LYS A 45 7.28 1.17 -5.50
C LYS A 45 6.76 0.20 -4.47
N CYS A 46 6.63 0.65 -3.23
CA CYS A 46 6.09 -0.16 -2.14
C CYS A 46 4.66 -0.60 -2.42
N VAL A 47 3.82 0.31 -2.90
CA VAL A 47 2.43 0.00 -3.23
C VAL A 47 2.36 -1.09 -4.30
N PHE A 48 3.19 -0.99 -5.34
CA PHE A 48 3.25 -1.99 -6.39
C PHE A 48 3.69 -3.35 -5.84
N GLN A 49 4.66 -3.37 -4.94
CA GLN A 49 5.12 -4.59 -4.29
C GLN A 49 4.00 -5.26 -3.48
N VAL A 50 3.27 -4.48 -2.71
CA VAL A 50 2.17 -5.01 -1.89
C VAL A 50 1.05 -5.54 -2.79
N ALA A 51 0.67 -4.80 -3.82
CA ALA A 51 -0.35 -5.25 -4.76
C ALA A 51 0.04 -6.57 -5.42
N LYS A 52 1.29 -6.69 -5.81
CA LYS A 52 1.82 -7.92 -6.39
C LYS A 52 1.78 -9.08 -5.39
N GLY A 53 2.11 -8.80 -4.12
CA GLY A 53 2.05 -9.80 -3.06
C GLY A 53 0.66 -10.36 -2.84
N PHE A 54 -0.37 -9.56 -3.08
CA PHE A 54 -1.77 -9.99 -2.99
C PHE A 54 -2.31 -10.54 -4.32
N GLY A 55 -1.50 -10.56 -5.39
CA GLY A 55 -1.95 -11.03 -6.69
C GLY A 55 -2.83 -10.03 -7.44
N LEU A 56 -2.76 -8.77 -7.07
CA LEU A 56 -3.52 -7.70 -7.71
C LEU A 56 -2.71 -7.05 -8.83
N GLU A 57 -3.41 -6.42 -9.77
CA GLU A 57 -2.75 -5.61 -10.80
C GLU A 57 -2.21 -4.33 -10.16
N ASN A 58 -1.20 -3.74 -10.81
CA ASN A 58 -0.62 -2.49 -10.33
C ASN A 58 -1.68 -1.39 -10.33
N PRO A 59 -1.80 -0.61 -9.25
CA PRO A 59 -2.70 0.54 -9.23
C PRO A 59 -2.21 1.63 -10.19
N GLU A 60 -3.13 2.47 -10.65
CA GLU A 60 -2.76 3.61 -11.48
C GLU A 60 -1.98 4.62 -10.64
N GLU A 61 -0.95 5.21 -11.25
CA GLU A 61 -0.14 6.22 -10.55
C GLU A 61 -0.98 7.38 -10.04
N SER A 62 -2.00 7.78 -10.81
CA SER A 62 -2.88 8.86 -10.40
C SER A 62 -3.61 8.56 -9.09
N HIS A 63 -4.03 7.31 -8.90
CA HIS A 63 -4.69 6.90 -7.66
C HIS A 63 -3.71 6.92 -6.48
N VAL A 64 -2.49 6.45 -6.70
CA VAL A 64 -1.45 6.46 -5.67
C VAL A 64 -1.12 7.89 -5.27
N GLU A 65 -0.94 8.78 -6.25
CA GLU A 65 -0.65 10.19 -5.99
C GLU A 65 -1.80 10.90 -5.28
N GLU A 66 -3.03 10.61 -5.67
CA GLU A 66 -4.20 11.21 -5.04
C GLU A 66 -4.27 10.84 -3.56
N ILE A 67 -4.10 9.56 -3.23
CA ILE A 67 -4.14 9.10 -1.86
C ILE A 67 -2.97 9.66 -1.06
N TYR A 68 -1.78 9.66 -1.65
CA TYR A 68 -0.61 10.26 -1.02
C TYR A 68 -0.87 11.73 -0.64
N SER A 69 -1.43 12.50 -1.57
CA SER A 69 -1.72 13.91 -1.36
C SER A 69 -2.76 14.15 -0.26
N LYS A 70 -3.74 13.28 -0.16
CA LYS A 70 -4.77 13.37 0.89
C LYS A 70 -4.22 13.07 2.27
N LEU A 71 -3.28 12.14 2.37
CA LEU A 71 -2.81 11.61 3.63
C LEU A 71 -1.54 12.29 4.13
N ASP A 72 -0.77 12.91 3.23
CA ASP A 72 0.39 13.71 3.58
C ASP A 72 -0.05 15.14 3.92
N SER A 73 -0.83 15.27 4.98
CA SER A 73 -1.43 16.54 5.36
C SER A 73 -0.42 17.54 5.91
N ASP A 74 0.69 17.07 6.44
CA ASP A 74 1.76 17.93 6.96
C ASP A 74 2.83 18.27 5.91
N GLY A 75 2.77 17.65 4.76
CA GLY A 75 3.63 17.96 3.62
C GLY A 75 5.10 17.72 3.83
N ASN A 76 5.47 16.82 4.75
CA ASN A 76 6.87 16.58 5.07
C ASN A 76 7.60 15.74 4.01
N GLY A 77 6.87 15.11 3.10
CA GLY A 77 7.44 14.32 2.01
C GLY A 77 8.02 12.97 2.42
N SER A 78 7.94 12.61 3.69
CA SER A 78 8.46 11.35 4.21
C SER A 78 7.35 10.54 4.85
N ILE A 79 7.38 9.23 4.65
CA ILE A 79 6.36 8.31 5.14
C ILE A 79 7.04 7.27 6.01
N ASP A 80 6.58 7.10 7.25
CA ASP A 80 7.06 6.03 8.12
C ASP A 80 6.24 4.74 7.89
N LEU A 81 6.61 3.68 8.59
CA LEU A 81 5.96 2.37 8.40
C LEU A 81 4.48 2.41 8.80
N ASP A 82 4.14 3.10 9.89
CA ASP A 82 2.75 3.18 10.34
C ASP A 82 1.88 3.93 9.32
N GLU A 83 2.38 5.05 8.81
CA GLU A 83 1.70 5.79 7.76
C GLU A 83 1.58 4.96 6.49
N PHE A 84 2.63 4.25 6.12
CA PHE A 84 2.64 3.40 4.93
C PHE A 84 1.56 2.32 5.01
N LYS A 85 1.42 1.67 6.16
CA LYS A 85 0.39 0.63 6.33
C LYS A 85 -1.01 1.19 6.10
N LYS A 86 -1.30 2.37 6.63
CA LYS A 86 -2.59 3.03 6.43
C LYS A 86 -2.84 3.37 4.98
N TYR A 87 -1.85 3.94 4.32
CA TYR A 87 -1.97 4.41 2.93
C TYR A 87 -2.16 3.25 1.97
N VAL A 88 -1.34 2.22 2.11
CA VAL A 88 -1.41 1.07 1.20
C VAL A 88 -2.72 0.30 1.37
N LYS A 89 -3.21 0.21 2.60
CA LYS A 89 -4.50 -0.43 2.87
C LYS A 89 -5.63 0.29 2.14
N GLU A 90 -5.66 1.62 2.22
CA GLU A 90 -6.67 2.42 1.52
C GLU A 90 -6.58 2.26 0.01
N ILE A 91 -5.38 2.25 -0.54
CA ILE A 91 -5.17 2.08 -1.97
C ILE A 91 -5.71 0.72 -2.44
N ILE A 92 -5.39 -0.33 -1.71
CA ILE A 92 -5.83 -1.68 -2.07
C ILE A 92 -7.35 -1.82 -1.94
N LEU A 93 -7.94 -1.25 -0.89
CA LEU A 93 -9.40 -1.26 -0.75
C LEU A 93 -10.07 -0.54 -1.90
N LYS A 94 -9.52 0.59 -2.33
CA LYS A 94 -10.04 1.32 -3.47
C LYS A 94 -9.94 0.52 -4.77
N LEU A 95 -8.83 -0.18 -4.98
CA LEU A 95 -8.66 -1.06 -6.13
C LEU A 95 -9.74 -2.15 -6.17
N LEU A 96 -10.05 -2.72 -5.02
CA LEU A 96 -11.07 -3.76 -4.93
C LEU A 96 -12.47 -3.22 -5.20
N GLU A 97 -12.74 -1.98 -4.79
CA GLU A 97 -14.03 -1.35 -5.07
C GLU A 97 -14.24 -1.10 -6.57
N GLU A 98 -13.19 -0.86 -7.31
CA GLU A 98 -13.23 -0.57 -8.74
C GLU A 98 -13.31 -1.83 -9.61
N MET A 99 -13.16 -3.00 -9.03
CA MET A 99 -13.25 -4.27 -9.76
C MET A 99 -14.70 -4.79 -9.92
#